data_337bb82a525152b4f6bcb40b5ffba125
#
_entry.id   337bb82a525152b4f6bcb40b5ffba125
#
_cell.length_a   1.000
_cell.length_b   1.000
_cell.length_c   1.000
_cell.angle_alpha   90.00
_cell.angle_beta   90.00
_cell.angle_gamma   90.00
#
_symmetry.space_group_name_H-M   'P 1'
#
loop_
_entity.id
_entity.type
_entity.pdbx_description
1 polymer ?
#
loop_
_entity_poly.entity_id
_entity_poly.type
_entity_poly.pdbx_seq_one_letter_code
_entity_poly.pdbx_strand_id
1 'polypeptide(L)'
;MKDNNSINIEDLNDKNIIESINYLINFKNKTPLKIIQNILDKRENVLPYLINVLETDRYWNLPWIPICVIHILSVIGGNQALQSIVKTIKKHYNDTGDWLTEEMSSILAQFGPEAFDTIIEMIRDRHLNIWIREGAFRSLAMIAKNNQEITTKSIPILKEIIREEQNKENRTILLNEFIELKDKDSIPFVKSLFERKMINESDVTFDEYIQVLNGEFEYLKHTEIRNPLEIFGNSKYYRDNEGTNYEEEEYTFLDSQDDLNIPEFYGETQEETEDSTSHKSREKKIGRNEMCPCGSGKKYKKCCMLKVK
;
A
#
# COMPACT_ATOMS: atom_id res chain seq x y z
N MET A 1 -5.39 -14.16 -39.17
CA MET A 1 -6.70 -14.32 -38.55
C MET A 1 -6.96 -13.04 -37.79
N LYS A 2 -8.12 -12.42 -37.97
CA LYS A 2 -8.38 -11.05 -37.50
C LYS A 2 -8.70 -11.07 -36.00
N ASP A 3 -7.90 -10.35 -35.22
CA ASP A 3 -8.18 -10.04 -33.82
C ASP A 3 -9.40 -9.09 -33.77
N ASN A 4 -10.60 -9.66 -33.66
CA ASN A 4 -11.85 -8.94 -33.53
C ASN A 4 -12.40 -9.08 -32.09
N ASN A 5 -11.66 -8.60 -31.09
CA ASN A 5 -12.23 -8.31 -29.78
C ASN A 5 -11.94 -6.86 -29.37
N SER A 6 -12.15 -5.92 -30.31
CA SER A 6 -12.28 -4.51 -29.92
C SER A 6 -13.70 -4.32 -29.37
N ILE A 7 -13.81 -4.34 -28.03
CA ILE A 7 -15.01 -3.86 -27.33
C ILE A 7 -15.27 -2.44 -27.81
N ASN A 8 -16.42 -2.20 -28.40
CA ASN A 8 -16.81 -0.86 -28.82
C ASN A 8 -17.21 -0.07 -27.57
N ILE A 9 -16.35 0.85 -27.18
CA ILE A 9 -16.35 1.55 -25.89
C ILE A 9 -17.46 2.63 -25.82
N GLU A 10 -18.21 2.86 -26.90
CA GLU A 10 -19.23 3.92 -26.98
C GLU A 10 -20.61 3.53 -26.42
N ASP A 11 -20.86 2.25 -26.16
CA ASP A 11 -22.17 1.73 -25.70
C ASP A 11 -22.25 1.45 -24.20
N LEU A 12 -21.46 2.13 -23.38
CA LEU A 12 -21.24 1.78 -21.98
C LEU A 12 -22.30 2.38 -21.01
N ASN A 13 -23.42 1.69 -20.79
CA ASN A 13 -24.39 1.84 -19.67
C ASN A 13 -24.01 0.90 -18.48
N ASP A 14 -24.77 0.81 -17.40
CA ASP A 14 -24.42 0.10 -16.14
C ASP A 14 -23.97 -1.38 -16.33
N LYS A 15 -24.46 -2.08 -17.34
CA LYS A 15 -23.93 -3.37 -17.80
C LYS A 15 -22.43 -3.31 -18.06
N ASN A 16 -21.93 -2.18 -18.39
CA ASN A 16 -20.57 -1.87 -18.79
C ASN A 16 -19.59 -1.58 -17.65
N ILE A 17 -20.06 -1.22 -16.46
CA ILE A 17 -19.19 -1.15 -15.26
C ILE A 17 -18.69 -2.56 -14.96
N ILE A 18 -19.59 -3.53 -14.95
CA ILE A 18 -19.27 -4.94 -14.70
C ILE A 18 -18.33 -5.48 -15.77
N GLU A 19 -18.57 -5.16 -17.05
CA GLU A 19 -17.68 -5.55 -18.14
C GLU A 19 -16.30 -4.93 -18.02
N SER A 20 -16.21 -3.64 -17.65
CA SER A 20 -14.92 -2.96 -17.44
C SER A 20 -14.15 -3.53 -16.26
N ILE A 21 -14.83 -3.88 -15.16
CA ILE A 21 -14.22 -4.51 -13.99
C ILE A 21 -13.79 -5.94 -14.33
N ASN A 22 -14.58 -6.70 -15.05
CA ASN A 22 -14.20 -8.04 -15.53
C ASN A 22 -12.98 -7.97 -16.45
N TYR A 23 -12.92 -6.95 -17.31
CA TYR A 23 -11.73 -6.71 -18.12
C TYR A 23 -10.51 -6.43 -17.25
N LEU A 24 -10.63 -5.55 -16.24
CA LEU A 24 -9.56 -5.27 -15.27
C LEU A 24 -9.10 -6.54 -14.54
N ILE A 25 -10.03 -7.37 -14.08
CA ILE A 25 -9.74 -8.63 -13.38
C ILE A 25 -8.94 -9.58 -14.28
N ASN A 26 -9.31 -9.71 -15.55
CA ASN A 26 -8.64 -10.61 -16.49
C ASN A 26 -7.28 -10.10 -16.97
N PHE A 27 -7.18 -8.80 -17.28
CA PHE A 27 -5.98 -8.22 -17.89
C PHE A 27 -5.09 -7.45 -16.88
N LYS A 28 -5.58 -7.17 -15.67
CA LYS A 28 -4.84 -6.56 -14.56
C LYS A 28 -4.18 -5.25 -15.02
N ASN A 29 -2.88 -5.09 -14.81
CA ASN A 29 -2.12 -3.92 -15.25
C ASN A 29 -1.88 -3.83 -16.78
N LYS A 30 -2.21 -4.88 -17.54
CA LYS A 30 -2.29 -4.83 -19.02
C LYS A 30 -3.61 -4.20 -19.52
N THR A 31 -4.51 -3.82 -18.61
CA THR A 31 -5.78 -3.16 -18.95
C THR A 31 -5.48 -1.82 -19.64
N PRO A 32 -6.05 -1.57 -20.84
CA PRO A 32 -5.86 -0.32 -21.56
C PRO A 32 -6.32 0.90 -20.74
N LEU A 33 -5.57 2.00 -20.78
CA LEU A 33 -5.91 3.23 -20.07
C LEU A 33 -7.31 3.76 -20.39
N LYS A 34 -7.83 3.50 -21.60
CA LYS A 34 -9.21 3.87 -21.97
C LYS A 34 -10.26 3.14 -21.14
N ILE A 35 -10.04 1.87 -20.81
CA ILE A 35 -10.92 1.09 -19.91
C ILE A 35 -10.82 1.64 -18.49
N ILE A 36 -9.59 1.93 -18.03
CA ILE A 36 -9.38 2.56 -16.72
C ILE A 36 -10.09 3.91 -16.64
N GLN A 37 -9.99 4.75 -17.68
CA GLN A 37 -10.68 6.04 -17.73
C GLN A 37 -12.20 5.86 -17.63
N ASN A 38 -12.78 4.88 -18.32
CA ASN A 38 -14.21 4.60 -18.20
C ASN A 38 -14.62 4.20 -16.77
N ILE A 39 -13.78 3.43 -16.07
CA ILE A 39 -14.00 3.09 -14.66
C ILE A 39 -13.96 4.38 -13.82
N LEU A 40 -12.97 5.22 -14.03
CA LEU A 40 -12.80 6.48 -13.29
C LEU A 40 -13.95 7.47 -13.54
N ASP A 41 -14.48 7.54 -14.76
CA ASP A 41 -15.58 8.43 -15.10
C ASP A 41 -16.88 8.07 -14.38
N LYS A 42 -17.03 6.82 -13.93
CA LYS A 42 -18.19 6.30 -13.20
C LYS A 42 -18.08 6.42 -11.66
N ARG A 43 -16.95 6.86 -11.14
CA ARG A 43 -16.64 7.13 -9.72
C ARG A 43 -17.52 6.41 -8.68
N GLU A 44 -18.60 7.07 -8.22
CA GLU A 44 -19.46 6.55 -7.14
C GLU A 44 -20.19 5.25 -7.52
N ASN A 45 -20.56 5.08 -8.78
CA ASN A 45 -21.26 3.88 -9.23
C ASN A 45 -20.33 2.66 -9.28
N VAL A 46 -19.04 2.84 -9.52
CA VAL A 46 -18.06 1.75 -9.58
C VAL A 46 -17.47 1.38 -8.22
N LEU A 47 -17.50 2.31 -7.27
CA LEU A 47 -16.85 2.18 -5.98
C LEU A 47 -17.26 0.91 -5.21
N PRO A 48 -18.56 0.54 -5.07
CA PRO A 48 -18.95 -0.68 -4.38
C PRO A 48 -18.38 -1.96 -5.01
N TYR A 49 -18.28 -2.00 -6.33
CA TYR A 49 -17.73 -3.16 -7.06
C TYR A 49 -16.23 -3.30 -6.84
N LEU A 50 -15.48 -2.19 -6.87
CA LEU A 50 -14.04 -2.19 -6.61
C LEU A 50 -13.73 -2.60 -5.16
N ILE A 51 -14.52 -2.10 -4.21
CA ILE A 51 -14.40 -2.48 -2.81
C ILE A 51 -14.69 -3.98 -2.63
N ASN A 52 -15.71 -4.51 -3.28
CA ASN A 52 -16.02 -5.94 -3.24
C ASN A 52 -14.86 -6.81 -3.77
N VAL A 53 -14.13 -6.35 -4.79
CA VAL A 53 -12.92 -7.04 -5.25
C VAL A 53 -11.87 -7.11 -4.14
N LEU A 54 -11.64 -6.02 -3.39
CA LEU A 54 -10.68 -6.02 -2.28
C LEU A 54 -11.09 -6.93 -1.13
N GLU A 55 -12.39 -7.05 -0.87
CA GLU A 55 -12.94 -7.85 0.23
C GLU A 55 -13.07 -9.34 -0.11
N THR A 56 -12.98 -9.70 -1.38
CA THR A 56 -13.17 -11.08 -1.85
C THR A 56 -11.86 -11.84 -1.86
N ASP A 57 -11.69 -12.80 -0.94
CA ASP A 57 -10.43 -13.53 -0.71
C ASP A 57 -9.88 -14.26 -1.94
N ARG A 58 -10.75 -14.73 -2.86
CA ARG A 58 -10.30 -15.40 -4.08
C ARG A 58 -9.36 -14.56 -4.94
N TYR A 59 -9.52 -13.23 -4.97
CA TYR A 59 -8.68 -12.35 -5.77
C TYR A 59 -7.29 -12.17 -5.19
N TRP A 60 -7.10 -12.47 -3.90
CA TRP A 60 -5.79 -12.41 -3.23
C TRP A 60 -4.87 -13.57 -3.58
N ASN A 61 -5.40 -14.62 -4.20
CA ASN A 61 -4.55 -15.66 -4.83
C ASN A 61 -3.81 -15.13 -6.07
N LEU A 62 -4.26 -14.01 -6.63
CA LEU A 62 -3.66 -13.29 -7.75
C LEU A 62 -3.45 -11.82 -7.35
N PRO A 63 -2.39 -11.49 -6.58
CA PRO A 63 -2.24 -10.18 -5.91
C PRO A 63 -2.31 -8.98 -6.84
N TRP A 64 -2.02 -9.15 -8.12
CA TRP A 64 -2.11 -8.07 -9.11
C TRP A 64 -3.53 -7.53 -9.32
N ILE A 65 -4.57 -8.33 -9.08
CA ILE A 65 -5.96 -7.86 -9.18
C ILE A 65 -6.25 -6.80 -8.11
N PRO A 66 -6.13 -7.10 -6.80
CA PRO A 66 -6.36 -6.10 -5.75
C PRO A 66 -5.36 -4.93 -5.82
N ILE A 67 -4.12 -5.15 -6.25
CA ILE A 67 -3.14 -4.07 -6.48
C ILE A 67 -3.69 -3.05 -7.49
N CYS A 68 -4.13 -3.51 -8.67
CA CYS A 68 -4.72 -2.63 -9.68
C CYS A 68 -5.95 -1.87 -9.15
N VAL A 69 -6.79 -2.54 -8.36
CA VAL A 69 -7.96 -1.92 -7.74
C VAL A 69 -7.57 -0.85 -6.71
N ILE A 70 -6.56 -1.09 -5.88
CA ILE A 70 -6.04 -0.10 -4.94
C ILE A 70 -5.58 1.18 -5.67
N HIS A 71 -4.86 1.04 -6.78
CA HIS A 71 -4.43 2.19 -7.59
C HIS A 71 -5.61 2.98 -8.15
N ILE A 72 -6.64 2.31 -8.67
CA ILE A 72 -7.84 2.97 -9.17
C ILE A 72 -8.58 3.68 -8.04
N LEU A 73 -8.78 3.02 -6.90
CA LEU A 73 -9.43 3.61 -5.73
C LEU A 73 -8.70 4.84 -5.20
N SER A 74 -7.37 4.87 -5.25
CA SER A 74 -6.61 6.05 -4.82
C SER A 74 -6.84 7.27 -5.73
N VAL A 75 -7.13 7.05 -7.02
CA VAL A 75 -7.51 8.12 -7.96
C VAL A 75 -8.97 8.56 -7.79
N ILE A 76 -9.88 7.61 -7.52
CA ILE A 76 -11.29 7.92 -7.21
C ILE A 76 -11.36 8.81 -5.98
N GLY A 77 -10.57 8.52 -4.95
CA GLY A 77 -10.50 9.31 -3.74
C GLY A 77 -11.71 9.11 -2.82
N GLY A 78 -11.82 10.00 -1.83
CA GLY A 78 -12.90 10.01 -0.85
C GLY A 78 -12.70 9.02 0.31
N ASN A 79 -13.44 9.25 1.40
CA ASN A 79 -13.24 8.51 2.65
C ASN A 79 -13.51 7.01 2.52
N GLN A 80 -14.51 6.60 1.74
CA GLN A 80 -14.84 5.18 1.59
C GLN A 80 -13.71 4.41 0.88
N ALA A 81 -13.12 4.98 -0.17
CA ALA A 81 -11.96 4.40 -0.84
C ALA A 81 -10.75 4.31 0.10
N LEU A 82 -10.46 5.39 0.85
CA LEU A 82 -9.37 5.43 1.82
C LEU A 82 -9.53 4.34 2.88
N GLN A 83 -10.70 4.22 3.51
CA GLN A 83 -10.95 3.22 4.55
C GLN A 83 -10.84 1.79 4.01
N SER A 84 -11.31 1.54 2.79
CA SER A 84 -11.20 0.23 2.15
C SER A 84 -9.74 -0.13 1.86
N ILE A 85 -8.95 0.82 1.37
CA ILE A 85 -7.50 0.63 1.15
C ILE A 85 -6.80 0.35 2.49
N VAL A 86 -7.07 1.13 3.52
CA VAL A 86 -6.45 0.96 4.85
C VAL A 86 -6.80 -0.39 5.47
N LYS A 87 -8.08 -0.80 5.41
CA LYS A 87 -8.53 -2.14 5.83
C LYS A 87 -7.78 -3.24 5.10
N THR A 88 -7.62 -3.08 3.79
CA THR A 88 -6.90 -3.99 2.92
C THR A 88 -5.42 -4.08 3.29
N ILE A 89 -4.75 -2.94 3.48
CA ILE A 89 -3.35 -2.89 3.92
C ILE A 89 -3.17 -3.65 5.24
N LYS A 90 -4.04 -3.41 6.21
CA LYS A 90 -3.97 -4.07 7.53
C LYS A 90 -4.15 -5.59 7.43
N LYS A 91 -5.06 -6.06 6.57
CA LYS A 91 -5.39 -7.48 6.43
C LYS A 91 -4.37 -8.24 5.57
N HIS A 92 -3.96 -7.66 4.45
CA HIS A 92 -3.23 -8.35 3.38
C HIS A 92 -1.79 -7.88 3.18
N TYR A 93 -1.21 -7.25 4.21
CA TYR A 93 0.17 -6.76 4.14
C TYR A 93 1.18 -7.81 3.67
N ASN A 94 1.02 -9.06 4.11
CA ASN A 94 1.95 -10.13 3.77
C ASN A 94 1.68 -10.79 2.40
N ASP A 95 0.53 -10.52 1.79
CA ASP A 95 0.09 -11.17 0.55
C ASP A 95 0.62 -10.45 -0.71
N THR A 96 1.00 -9.18 -0.57
CA THR A 96 1.35 -8.29 -1.69
C THR A 96 2.85 -8.16 -1.93
N GLY A 97 3.68 -8.89 -1.16
CA GLY A 97 5.14 -8.83 -1.30
C GLY A 97 5.71 -7.43 -1.08
N ASP A 98 6.68 -7.05 -1.91
CA ASP A 98 7.37 -5.76 -1.78
C ASP A 98 6.54 -4.57 -2.29
N TRP A 99 5.55 -4.83 -3.14
CA TRP A 99 4.75 -3.78 -3.76
C TRP A 99 4.11 -2.86 -2.70
N LEU A 100 3.50 -3.43 -1.67
CA LEU A 100 2.82 -2.63 -0.66
C LEU A 100 3.78 -1.72 0.12
N THR A 101 5.00 -2.17 0.37
CA THR A 101 6.01 -1.34 1.06
C THR A 101 6.62 -0.27 0.18
N GLU A 102 6.59 -0.44 -1.14
CA GLU A 102 7.15 0.50 -2.11
C GLU A 102 6.14 1.55 -2.57
N GLU A 103 4.85 1.16 -2.70
CA GLU A 103 3.81 2.01 -3.27
C GLU A 103 2.82 2.57 -2.23
N MET A 104 2.66 1.93 -1.07
CA MET A 104 1.67 2.30 -0.06
C MET A 104 1.73 3.78 0.33
N SER A 105 2.94 4.32 0.49
CA SER A 105 3.13 5.71 0.90
C SER A 105 2.57 6.67 -0.14
N SER A 106 2.85 6.41 -1.42
CA SER A 106 2.34 7.20 -2.53
C SER A 106 0.82 7.07 -2.67
N ILE A 107 0.30 5.85 -2.54
CA ILE A 107 -1.14 5.55 -2.60
C ILE A 107 -1.91 6.32 -1.52
N LEU A 108 -1.47 6.26 -0.26
CA LEU A 108 -2.13 6.98 0.83
C LEU A 108 -1.98 8.51 0.68
N ALA A 109 -0.85 8.97 0.17
CA ALA A 109 -0.60 10.40 -0.05
C ALA A 109 -1.50 11.01 -1.14
N GLN A 110 -2.05 10.22 -2.08
CA GLN A 110 -3.02 10.69 -3.08
C GLN A 110 -4.27 11.33 -2.46
N PHE A 111 -4.65 10.87 -1.27
CA PHE A 111 -5.83 11.41 -0.57
C PHE A 111 -5.58 12.79 0.05
N GLY A 112 -4.32 13.25 0.07
CA GLY A 112 -3.97 14.57 0.57
C GLY A 112 -4.36 14.79 2.05
N PRO A 113 -4.69 16.05 2.43
CA PRO A 113 -5.02 16.40 3.82
C PRO A 113 -6.20 15.62 4.43
N GLU A 114 -7.12 15.13 3.62
CA GLU A 114 -8.29 14.35 4.08
C GLU A 114 -7.88 13.02 4.75
N ALA A 115 -6.71 12.48 4.38
CA ALA A 115 -6.19 11.25 4.97
C ALA A 115 -5.50 11.46 6.33
N PHE A 116 -5.32 12.70 6.80
CA PHE A 116 -4.49 13.03 7.95
C PHE A 116 -4.81 12.18 9.19
N ASP A 117 -6.07 12.21 9.63
CA ASP A 117 -6.46 11.53 10.87
C ASP A 117 -6.31 10.00 10.74
N THR A 118 -6.70 9.43 9.61
CA THR A 118 -6.53 8.00 9.32
C THR A 118 -5.05 7.58 9.30
N ILE A 119 -4.18 8.39 8.70
CA ILE A 119 -2.73 8.13 8.67
C ILE A 119 -2.15 8.22 10.09
N ILE A 120 -2.53 9.21 10.88
CA ILE A 120 -2.08 9.34 12.28
C ILE A 120 -2.51 8.11 13.11
N GLU A 121 -3.73 7.63 12.93
CA GLU A 121 -4.19 6.39 13.59
C GLU A 121 -3.33 5.19 13.21
N MET A 122 -2.97 5.04 11.93
CA MET A 122 -2.09 3.96 11.48
C MET A 122 -0.69 4.06 12.10
N ILE A 123 -0.12 5.25 12.20
CA ILE A 123 1.22 5.46 12.80
C ILE A 123 1.18 5.14 14.30
N ARG A 124 0.10 5.50 15.00
CA ARG A 124 -0.07 5.25 16.45
C ARG A 124 -0.33 3.79 16.80
N ASP A 125 -0.92 3.03 15.90
CA ASP A 125 -1.32 1.65 16.16
C ASP A 125 -0.09 0.74 16.26
N ARG A 126 0.36 0.47 17.49
CA ARG A 126 1.54 -0.37 17.78
C ARG A 126 1.33 -1.85 17.49
N HIS A 127 0.09 -2.29 17.23
CA HIS A 127 -0.21 -3.65 16.80
C HIS A 127 0.08 -3.87 15.31
N LEU A 128 0.15 -2.79 14.53
CA LEU A 128 0.54 -2.87 13.14
C LEU A 128 2.04 -3.18 12.98
N ASN A 129 2.35 -3.89 11.90
CA ASN A 129 3.73 -4.09 11.48
C ASN A 129 4.42 -2.72 11.32
N ILE A 130 5.67 -2.61 11.79
CA ILE A 130 6.42 -1.35 11.75
C ILE A 130 6.54 -0.79 10.34
N TRP A 131 6.59 -1.63 9.31
CA TRP A 131 6.69 -1.20 7.93
C TRP A 131 5.39 -0.60 7.38
N ILE A 132 4.23 -1.00 7.93
CA ILE A 132 2.95 -0.31 7.67
C ILE A 132 2.97 1.08 8.33
N ARG A 133 3.45 1.16 9.57
CA ARG A 133 3.56 2.43 10.30
C ARG A 133 4.55 3.39 9.64
N GLU A 134 5.70 2.87 9.19
CA GLU A 134 6.70 3.60 8.40
C GLU A 134 6.09 4.16 7.12
N GLY A 135 5.41 3.32 6.33
CA GLY A 135 4.78 3.74 5.09
C GLY A 135 3.68 4.79 5.30
N ALA A 136 2.89 4.65 6.38
CA ALA A 136 1.92 5.65 6.78
C ALA A 136 2.60 6.98 7.20
N PHE A 137 3.72 6.91 7.90
CA PHE A 137 4.50 8.09 8.28
C PHE A 137 5.06 8.80 7.04
N ARG A 138 5.63 8.03 6.10
CA ARG A 138 6.15 8.56 4.84
C ARG A 138 5.05 9.22 4.00
N SER A 139 3.84 8.64 3.95
CA SER A 139 2.72 9.27 3.24
C SER A 139 2.34 10.62 3.88
N LEU A 140 2.38 10.73 5.20
CA LEU A 140 2.16 11.99 5.89
C LEU A 140 3.24 13.03 5.55
N ALA A 141 4.51 12.62 5.50
CA ALA A 141 5.61 13.50 5.10
C ALA A 141 5.44 14.00 3.65
N MET A 142 5.00 13.14 2.72
CA MET A 142 4.69 13.52 1.34
C MET A 142 3.58 14.58 1.27
N ILE A 143 2.50 14.39 2.05
CA ILE A 143 1.38 15.36 2.12
C ILE A 143 1.87 16.68 2.74
N ALA A 144 2.65 16.60 3.82
CA ALA A 144 3.16 17.75 4.56
C ALA A 144 4.11 18.61 3.72
N LYS A 145 4.94 18.01 2.87
CA LYS A 145 5.91 18.69 2.01
C LYS A 145 5.30 19.87 1.21
N ASN A 146 4.05 19.72 0.81
CA ASN A 146 3.32 20.72 0.00
C ASN A 146 2.17 21.38 0.78
N ASN A 147 2.07 21.16 2.10
CA ASN A 147 0.99 21.69 2.92
C ASN A 147 1.50 22.10 4.32
N GLN A 148 1.73 23.40 4.48
CA GLN A 148 2.27 23.98 5.72
C GLN A 148 1.36 23.74 6.94
N GLU A 149 0.05 23.72 6.76
CA GLU A 149 -0.90 23.44 7.83
C GLU A 149 -0.74 22.02 8.35
N ILE A 150 -0.67 21.05 7.43
CA ILE A 150 -0.41 19.64 7.77
C ILE A 150 0.96 19.49 8.45
N THR A 151 2.01 20.14 7.94
CA THR A 151 3.32 20.13 8.58
C THR A 151 3.24 20.59 10.02
N THR A 152 2.63 21.76 10.27
CA THR A 152 2.50 22.35 11.59
C THR A 152 1.70 21.45 12.54
N LYS A 153 0.61 20.85 12.05
CA LYS A 153 -0.24 19.92 12.81
C LYS A 153 0.46 18.59 13.11
N SER A 154 1.28 18.10 12.18
CA SER A 154 1.95 16.78 12.27
C SER A 154 3.07 16.76 13.31
N ILE A 155 3.94 17.76 13.31
CA ILE A 155 5.19 17.76 14.08
C ILE A 155 4.99 17.44 15.57
N PRO A 156 4.09 18.11 16.33
CA PRO A 156 3.91 17.79 17.74
C PRO A 156 3.40 16.37 17.97
N ILE A 157 2.49 15.89 17.12
CA ILE A 157 1.91 14.55 17.21
C ILE A 157 2.98 13.48 16.96
N LEU A 158 3.79 13.68 15.92
CA LEU A 158 4.85 12.72 15.56
C LEU A 158 5.97 12.69 16.60
N LYS A 159 6.33 13.83 17.19
CA LYS A 159 7.26 13.88 18.33
C LYS A 159 6.73 13.08 19.54
N GLU A 160 5.44 13.14 19.82
CA GLU A 160 4.80 12.34 20.86
C GLU A 160 4.89 10.85 20.54
N ILE A 161 4.49 10.42 19.33
CA ILE A 161 4.54 9.02 18.89
C ILE A 161 5.96 8.46 18.99
N ILE A 162 6.97 9.20 18.48
CA ILE A 162 8.38 8.79 18.54
C ILE A 162 8.86 8.67 20.00
N ARG A 163 8.50 9.63 20.86
CA ARG A 163 8.87 9.62 22.29
C ARG A 163 8.29 8.41 23.00
N GLU A 164 7.05 8.07 22.72
CA GLU A 164 6.31 6.99 23.38
C GLU A 164 6.60 5.60 22.83
N GLU A 165 7.23 5.48 21.65
CA GLU A 165 7.59 4.19 21.09
C GLU A 165 8.55 3.44 22.04
N GLN A 166 8.19 2.20 22.40
CA GLN A 166 8.95 1.42 23.39
C GLN A 166 10.13 0.66 22.76
N ASN A 167 9.94 0.22 21.51
CA ASN A 167 10.98 -0.51 20.79
C ASN A 167 11.97 0.48 20.15
N LYS A 168 13.26 0.29 20.44
CA LYS A 168 14.33 1.19 19.99
C LYS A 168 14.49 1.19 18.47
N GLU A 169 14.41 0.02 17.84
CA GLU A 169 14.50 -0.14 16.39
C GLU A 169 13.32 0.54 15.70
N ASN A 170 12.10 0.31 16.20
CA ASN A 170 10.90 0.95 15.66
C ASN A 170 10.97 2.48 15.79
N ARG A 171 11.45 2.97 16.94
CA ARG A 171 11.66 4.41 17.14
C ARG A 171 12.65 4.99 16.15
N THR A 172 13.73 4.29 15.87
CA THR A 172 14.73 4.70 14.88
C THR A 172 14.14 4.77 13.48
N ILE A 173 13.34 3.76 13.11
CA ILE A 173 12.64 3.74 11.82
C ILE A 173 11.69 4.94 11.68
N LEU A 174 10.89 5.23 12.71
CA LEU A 174 9.98 6.38 12.68
C LEU A 174 10.73 7.72 12.70
N LEU A 175 11.87 7.81 13.38
CA LEU A 175 12.71 9.00 13.35
C LEU A 175 13.28 9.26 11.95
N ASN A 176 13.65 8.20 11.20
CA ASN A 176 14.14 8.34 9.84
C ASN A 176 13.10 9.00 8.92
N GLU A 177 11.82 8.65 9.07
CA GLU A 177 10.77 9.32 8.32
C GLU A 177 10.51 10.75 8.82
N PHE A 178 10.69 11.01 10.12
CA PHE A 178 10.52 12.35 10.71
C PHE A 178 11.54 13.36 10.17
N ILE A 179 12.75 12.91 9.84
CA ILE A 179 13.81 13.74 9.26
C ILE A 179 13.36 14.42 7.97
N GLU A 180 12.52 13.75 7.16
CA GLU A 180 12.03 14.27 5.88
C GLU A 180 11.14 15.52 6.01
N LEU A 181 10.58 15.79 7.20
CA LEU A 181 9.84 17.02 7.47
C LEU A 181 10.74 18.26 7.53
N LYS A 182 12.04 18.08 7.65
CA LYS A 182 13.10 19.12 7.69
C LYS A 182 12.83 20.25 8.68
N ASP A 183 12.19 19.90 9.83
CA ASP A 183 11.84 20.84 10.88
C ASP A 183 13.06 21.16 11.78
N LYS A 184 13.66 22.35 11.56
CA LYS A 184 14.83 22.80 12.34
C LYS A 184 14.51 23.03 13.82
N ASP A 185 13.27 23.36 14.16
CA ASP A 185 12.83 23.57 15.55
C ASP A 185 12.77 22.24 16.33
N SER A 186 12.85 21.11 15.63
CA SER A 186 12.94 19.78 16.22
C SER A 186 14.35 19.35 16.64
N ILE A 187 15.38 20.10 16.32
CA ILE A 187 16.78 19.75 16.68
C ILE A 187 16.95 19.41 18.17
N PRO A 188 16.44 20.22 19.15
CA PRO A 188 16.58 19.89 20.57
C PRO A 188 15.88 18.58 20.96
N PHE A 189 14.72 18.29 20.34
CA PHE A 189 13.98 17.03 20.55
C PHE A 189 14.81 15.84 20.07
N VAL A 190 15.27 15.88 18.80
CA VAL A 190 16.05 14.79 18.21
C VAL A 190 17.35 14.58 18.98
N LYS A 191 18.09 15.66 19.31
CA LYS A 191 19.32 15.61 20.13
C LYS A 191 19.08 14.86 21.44
N SER A 192 17.96 15.14 22.11
CA SER A 192 17.61 14.49 23.38
C SER A 192 17.41 12.98 23.24
N LEU A 193 16.95 12.49 22.08
CA LEU A 193 16.79 11.05 21.81
C LEU A 193 18.14 10.34 21.69
N PHE A 194 19.12 10.97 21.02
CA PHE A 194 20.48 10.45 20.91
C PHE A 194 21.20 10.46 22.26
N GLU A 195 21.18 11.59 22.99
CA GLU A 195 21.79 11.71 24.32
C GLU A 195 21.29 10.66 25.31
N ARG A 196 20.00 10.31 25.22
CA ARG A 196 19.36 9.25 26.04
C ARG A 196 19.58 7.84 25.49
N LYS A 197 20.34 7.67 24.41
CA LYS A 197 20.58 6.38 23.73
C LYS A 197 19.30 5.66 23.30
N MET A 198 18.28 6.44 22.97
CA MET A 198 16.98 5.93 22.54
C MET A 198 16.94 5.55 21.05
N ILE A 199 17.93 5.94 20.27
CA ILE A 199 18.07 5.72 18.83
C ILE A 199 19.20 4.73 18.57
N ASN A 200 19.05 3.91 17.55
CA ASN A 200 20.08 3.01 17.07
C ASN A 200 21.04 3.76 16.15
N GLU A 201 22.19 4.17 16.67
CA GLU A 201 23.19 4.99 15.96
C GLU A 201 23.91 4.24 14.83
N SER A 202 23.72 2.91 14.69
CA SER A 202 24.18 2.18 13.51
C SER A 202 23.30 2.39 12.27
N ASP A 203 22.08 2.90 12.46
CA ASP A 203 21.11 3.09 11.38
C ASP A 203 20.99 4.57 10.98
N VAL A 204 21.18 5.47 11.91
CA VAL A 204 21.22 6.94 11.70
C VAL A 204 21.97 7.60 12.83
N THR A 205 22.80 8.60 12.50
CA THR A 205 23.53 9.43 13.48
C THR A 205 22.91 10.82 13.61
N PHE A 206 23.21 11.51 14.71
CA PHE A 206 22.76 12.89 14.87
C PHE A 206 23.39 13.84 13.82
N ASP A 207 24.64 13.58 13.42
CA ASP A 207 25.33 14.37 12.39
C ASP A 207 24.66 14.20 11.03
N GLU A 208 24.25 12.99 10.64
CA GLU A 208 23.47 12.74 9.42
C GLU A 208 22.14 13.50 9.46
N TYR A 209 21.44 13.51 10.61
CA TYR A 209 20.22 14.30 10.77
C TYR A 209 20.48 15.80 10.48
N ILE A 210 21.57 16.36 11.01
CA ILE A 210 21.94 17.78 10.76
C ILE A 210 22.27 17.99 9.28
N GLN A 211 22.99 17.08 8.63
CA GLN A 211 23.32 17.17 7.20
C GLN A 211 22.05 17.18 6.31
N VAL A 212 21.06 16.37 6.63
CA VAL A 212 19.75 16.37 5.92
C VAL A 212 19.05 17.72 6.10
N LEU A 213 19.02 18.27 7.32
CA LEU A 213 18.44 19.61 7.58
C LEU A 213 19.12 20.74 6.82
N ASN A 214 20.43 20.60 6.58
CA ASN A 214 21.22 21.57 5.81
C ASN A 214 21.11 21.35 4.29
N GLY A 215 20.50 20.27 3.85
CA GLY A 215 20.43 19.89 2.42
C GLY A 215 21.74 19.32 1.87
N GLU A 216 22.65 18.89 2.75
CA GLU A 216 23.94 18.29 2.39
C GLU A 216 23.81 16.80 2.05
N PHE A 217 22.70 16.18 2.47
CA PHE A 217 22.40 14.78 2.27
C PHE A 217 20.90 14.57 2.04
N GLU A 218 20.52 13.74 1.06
CA GLU A 218 19.15 13.25 0.86
C GLU A 218 19.03 11.82 1.39
N TYR A 219 18.27 11.64 2.44
CA TYR A 219 18.13 10.35 3.11
C TYR A 219 17.23 9.37 2.33
N LEU A 220 16.17 9.88 1.73
CA LEU A 220 15.19 9.06 0.98
C LEU A 220 14.90 9.66 -0.40
N LYS A 221 15.17 8.89 -1.45
CA LYS A 221 14.90 9.29 -2.84
C LYS A 221 13.41 9.22 -3.25
N HIS A 222 12.50 8.75 -2.38
CA HIS A 222 11.13 8.41 -2.74
C HIS A 222 10.10 9.22 -1.95
N THR A 223 10.19 10.56 -2.01
CA THR A 223 9.25 11.49 -1.37
C THR A 223 8.29 12.15 -2.35
N GLU A 224 8.17 11.62 -3.57
CA GLU A 224 7.24 12.13 -4.57
C GLU A 224 6.00 11.25 -4.66
N ILE A 225 4.83 11.92 -4.70
CA ILE A 225 3.56 11.25 -4.96
C ILE A 225 3.56 10.84 -6.43
N ARG A 226 3.59 9.54 -6.70
CA ARG A 226 3.60 9.00 -8.06
C ARG A 226 2.18 8.99 -8.64
N ASN A 227 2.07 9.10 -9.95
CA ASN A 227 0.79 8.90 -10.63
C ASN A 227 0.35 7.42 -10.48
N PRO A 228 -0.77 7.13 -9.78
CA PRO A 228 -1.19 5.75 -9.54
C PRO A 228 -1.51 4.96 -10.82
N LEU A 229 -1.78 5.67 -11.93
CA LEU A 229 -2.14 5.02 -13.20
C LEU A 229 -0.92 4.57 -14.01
N GLU A 230 0.30 4.89 -13.57
CA GLU A 230 1.52 4.44 -14.25
C GLU A 230 1.72 2.93 -14.26
N ILE A 231 1.07 2.19 -13.35
CA ILE A 231 1.10 0.73 -13.37
C ILE A 231 0.38 0.13 -14.58
N PHE A 232 -0.53 0.90 -15.23
CA PHE A 232 -1.29 0.44 -16.38
C PHE A 232 -0.57 0.78 -17.69
N GLY A 233 -0.49 -0.20 -18.60
CA GLY A 233 0.05 0.01 -19.95
C GLY A 233 1.59 0.15 -20.05
N ASN A 234 2.34 0.06 -18.95
CA ASN A 234 3.78 0.22 -18.96
C ASN A 234 4.52 -1.11 -18.75
N SER A 235 5.27 -1.54 -19.76
CA SER A 235 6.17 -2.70 -19.67
C SER A 235 7.35 -2.52 -18.69
N LYS A 236 7.55 -1.32 -18.12
CA LYS A 236 8.65 -1.03 -17.18
C LYS A 236 8.48 -1.70 -15.82
N TYR A 237 7.25 -1.91 -15.37
CA TYR A 237 6.98 -2.60 -14.09
C TYR A 237 7.17 -4.11 -14.15
N TYR A 238 7.37 -4.68 -15.36
CA TYR A 238 7.64 -6.09 -15.57
C TYR A 238 9.12 -6.47 -15.70
N ARG A 239 10.01 -5.52 -15.68
CA ARG A 239 11.43 -5.83 -15.54
C ARG A 239 11.72 -5.99 -14.06
N ASP A 240 11.48 -7.20 -13.56
CA ASP A 240 12.18 -7.65 -12.37
C ASP A 240 13.68 -7.53 -12.62
N ASN A 241 14.41 -7.20 -11.56
CA ASN A 241 15.85 -7.00 -11.59
C ASN A 241 16.64 -8.29 -11.94
N GLU A 242 15.98 -9.36 -12.37
CA GLU A 242 16.58 -10.68 -12.63
C GLU A 242 16.51 -11.12 -14.11
N GLY A 243 15.93 -10.32 -15.00
CA GLY A 243 15.93 -10.62 -16.43
C GLY A 243 15.21 -11.92 -16.84
N THR A 244 14.37 -12.47 -15.97
CA THR A 244 13.53 -13.61 -16.28
C THR A 244 12.34 -13.13 -17.09
N ASN A 245 12.36 -13.43 -18.39
CA ASN A 245 11.15 -13.43 -19.20
C ASN A 245 10.23 -14.50 -18.58
N TYR A 246 9.18 -14.07 -17.86
CA TYR A 246 8.06 -14.97 -17.65
C TYR A 246 7.47 -15.20 -19.04
N GLU A 247 7.70 -16.41 -19.58
CA GLU A 247 6.98 -16.91 -20.73
C GLU A 247 5.51 -16.68 -20.47
N GLU A 248 4.78 -16.17 -21.46
CA GLU A 248 3.34 -16.03 -21.44
C GLU A 248 2.75 -17.39 -21.07
N GLU A 249 2.51 -17.63 -19.77
CA GLU A 249 1.60 -18.71 -19.41
C GLU A 249 0.29 -18.36 -20.09
N GLU A 250 -0.10 -19.21 -21.00
CA GLU A 250 -1.36 -19.19 -21.72
C GLU A 250 -2.48 -19.29 -20.69
N TYR A 251 -2.92 -18.11 -20.17
CA TYR A 251 -4.02 -18.05 -19.23
C TYR A 251 -5.24 -18.50 -19.99
N THR A 252 -5.65 -19.74 -19.73
CA THR A 252 -6.97 -20.23 -20.15
C THR A 252 -7.99 -19.23 -19.64
N PHE A 253 -8.66 -18.59 -20.58
CA PHE A 253 -9.81 -17.74 -20.37
C PHE A 253 -10.76 -18.49 -19.41
N LEU A 254 -11.09 -17.88 -18.27
CA LEU A 254 -12.18 -18.37 -17.43
C LEU A 254 -13.48 -18.14 -18.21
N ASP A 255 -13.78 -19.10 -19.08
CA ASP A 255 -14.91 -19.10 -20.01
C ASP A 255 -16.14 -19.71 -19.34
N SER A 256 -16.43 -19.29 -18.12
CA SER A 256 -17.69 -19.62 -17.47
C SER A 256 -18.35 -18.37 -16.96
N GLN A 257 -19.34 -17.90 -17.71
CA GLN A 257 -20.32 -16.89 -17.27
C GLN A 257 -21.05 -17.32 -15.97
N ASP A 258 -20.90 -18.58 -15.56
CA ASP A 258 -21.58 -19.17 -14.41
C ASP A 258 -20.83 -18.97 -13.07
N ASP A 259 -19.53 -18.60 -13.07
CA ASP A 259 -18.76 -18.42 -11.86
C ASP A 259 -18.72 -16.97 -11.32
N LEU A 260 -19.31 -16.03 -12.04
CA LEU A 260 -19.47 -14.65 -11.58
C LEU A 260 -20.81 -14.50 -10.85
N ASN A 261 -20.96 -15.23 -9.75
CA ASN A 261 -22.02 -14.96 -8.79
C ASN A 261 -21.71 -13.63 -8.08
N ILE A 262 -22.01 -12.51 -8.76
CA ILE A 262 -22.10 -11.21 -8.12
C ILE A 262 -23.42 -11.27 -7.34
N PRO A 263 -23.39 -11.21 -5.99
CA PRO A 263 -24.63 -11.21 -5.23
C PRO A 263 -25.48 -10.03 -5.68
N GLU A 264 -26.72 -10.29 -6.11
CA GLU A 264 -27.74 -9.25 -6.21
C GLU A 264 -27.85 -8.59 -4.84
N PHE A 265 -27.59 -7.30 -4.80
CA PHE A 265 -27.61 -6.50 -3.58
C PHE A 265 -29.07 -6.24 -3.20
N TYR A 266 -29.73 -7.23 -2.62
CA TYR A 266 -30.95 -7.05 -1.81
C TYR A 266 -30.56 -7.26 -0.36
N GLY A 267 -30.70 -6.18 0.42
CA GLY A 267 -30.47 -6.23 1.84
C GLY A 267 -31.47 -7.16 2.52
N GLU A 268 -30.98 -8.23 3.13
CA GLU A 268 -31.65 -8.94 4.21
C GLU A 268 -30.58 -9.50 5.17
N THR A 269 -30.72 -9.09 6.42
CA THR A 269 -29.99 -9.64 7.56
C THR A 269 -30.39 -11.09 7.78
N GLN A 270 -29.42 -12.01 7.84
CA GLN A 270 -29.65 -13.34 8.42
C GLN A 270 -28.47 -13.79 9.30
N GLU A 271 -28.88 -14.46 10.37
CA GLU A 271 -28.16 -14.91 11.53
C GLU A 271 -27.13 -16.02 11.24
N GLU A 272 -26.07 -15.98 12.06
CA GLU A 272 -24.97 -16.96 12.06
C GLU A 272 -25.47 -18.32 12.56
N THR A 273 -25.07 -19.41 11.85
CA THR A 273 -25.00 -20.75 12.42
C THR A 273 -23.59 -21.31 12.27
N GLU A 274 -22.98 -21.58 13.41
CA GLU A 274 -21.68 -22.26 13.54
C GLU A 274 -21.76 -23.69 12.99
N ASP A 275 -20.78 -24.08 12.16
CA ASP A 275 -20.42 -25.50 12.03
C ASP A 275 -18.91 -25.68 11.94
N SER A 276 -18.44 -26.60 12.80
CA SER A 276 -17.07 -26.91 13.12
C SER A 276 -16.51 -28.02 12.23
N THR A 277 -15.41 -27.79 11.49
CA THR A 277 -14.54 -28.91 11.06
C THR A 277 -13.06 -28.50 10.91
N SER A 278 -12.28 -29.14 11.72
CA SER A 278 -10.83 -29.50 11.71
C SER A 278 -9.85 -28.76 10.80
N HIS A 279 -9.00 -27.93 11.42
CA HIS A 279 -7.79 -27.37 10.82
C HIS A 279 -6.59 -28.32 10.96
N LYS A 280 -6.01 -28.74 9.82
CA LYS A 280 -4.61 -29.19 9.75
C LYS A 280 -3.71 -27.97 9.79
N SER A 281 -2.83 -27.87 10.78
CA SER A 281 -1.82 -26.80 10.92
C SER A 281 -0.86 -26.80 9.72
N ARG A 282 -0.94 -25.77 8.88
CA ARG A 282 0.10 -25.43 7.91
C ARG A 282 1.19 -24.65 8.66
N GLU A 283 2.44 -25.09 8.58
CA GLU A 283 3.59 -24.33 9.05
C GLU A 283 3.57 -22.93 8.37
N LYS A 284 3.59 -21.90 9.20
CA LYS A 284 3.49 -20.49 8.75
C LYS A 284 4.80 -20.13 8.04
N LYS A 285 4.80 -20.03 6.72
CA LYS A 285 5.96 -19.53 5.95
C LYS A 285 6.15 -18.05 6.26
N ILE A 286 7.37 -17.68 6.62
CA ILE A 286 7.73 -16.28 6.93
C ILE A 286 7.73 -15.49 5.62
N GLY A 287 6.96 -14.38 5.58
CA GLY A 287 6.90 -13.48 4.44
C GLY A 287 8.23 -12.73 4.24
N ARG A 288 8.57 -12.41 3.00
CA ARG A 288 9.83 -11.71 2.63
C ARG A 288 10.02 -10.39 3.37
N ASN A 289 8.93 -9.70 3.64
CA ASN A 289 8.91 -8.39 4.30
C ASN A 289 8.69 -8.44 5.80
N GLU A 290 8.42 -9.61 6.38
CA GLU A 290 8.31 -9.77 7.82
C GLU A 290 9.65 -9.51 8.52
N MET A 291 9.57 -9.11 9.78
CA MET A 291 10.75 -9.01 10.65
C MET A 291 11.48 -10.34 10.67
N CYS A 292 12.78 -10.32 10.49
CA CYS A 292 13.56 -11.55 10.47
C CYS A 292 13.49 -12.24 11.83
N PRO A 293 13.14 -13.54 11.90
CA PRO A 293 13.00 -14.28 13.14
C PRO A 293 14.32 -14.43 13.91
N CYS A 294 15.44 -14.07 13.29
CA CYS A 294 16.75 -14.06 13.97
C CYS A 294 16.93 -12.86 14.94
N GLY A 295 15.94 -11.99 15.08
CA GLY A 295 16.00 -10.84 15.99
C GLY A 295 16.87 -9.66 15.51
N SER A 296 17.29 -9.65 14.24
CA SER A 296 18.19 -8.60 13.70
C SER A 296 17.51 -7.26 13.44
N GLY A 297 16.19 -7.13 13.60
CA GLY A 297 15.45 -5.93 13.26
C GLY A 297 15.33 -5.63 11.75
N LYS A 298 15.86 -6.50 10.88
CA LYS A 298 15.81 -6.34 9.43
C LYS A 298 14.69 -7.16 8.81
N LYS A 299 14.18 -6.75 7.64
CA LYS A 299 13.26 -7.54 6.84
C LYS A 299 13.91 -8.90 6.49
N TYR A 300 13.12 -9.98 6.51
CA TYR A 300 13.63 -11.34 6.23
C TYR A 300 14.40 -11.41 4.91
N LYS A 301 13.93 -10.72 3.85
CA LYS A 301 14.63 -10.62 2.55
C LYS A 301 16.00 -9.96 2.62
N LYS A 302 16.24 -9.06 3.58
CA LYS A 302 17.52 -8.36 3.78
C LYS A 302 18.40 -8.99 4.87
N CYS A 303 18.02 -10.15 5.36
CA CYS A 303 18.72 -10.85 6.43
C CYS A 303 18.84 -12.36 6.16
N CYS A 304 18.06 -13.22 6.85
CA CYS A 304 18.24 -14.67 6.78
C CYS A 304 17.87 -15.27 5.43
N MET A 305 16.99 -14.65 4.65
CA MET A 305 16.69 -15.10 3.29
C MET A 305 17.92 -15.09 2.37
N LEU A 306 18.87 -14.17 2.59
CA LEU A 306 20.14 -14.14 1.82
C LEU A 306 21.14 -15.20 2.24
N LYS A 307 20.91 -15.90 3.37
CA LYS A 307 21.80 -16.92 3.92
C LYS A 307 21.36 -18.36 3.58
N VAL A 308 20.13 -18.50 3.05
CA VAL A 308 19.59 -19.78 2.58
C VAL A 308 19.91 -19.86 1.10
N LYS A 309 21.10 -20.40 0.76
CA LYS A 309 21.47 -20.83 -0.58
C LYS A 309 21.63 -22.35 -0.56
#